data_4fe4c73c0b1a53f89c527969fc63a51b
#
_entry.id   4fe4c73c0b1a53f89c527969fc63a51b
#
_cell.length_a   1.000
_cell.length_b   1.000
_cell.length_c   1.000
_cell.angle_alpha   90.00
_cell.angle_beta   90.00
_cell.angle_gamma   90.00
#
_symmetry.space_group_name_H-M   'P 1'
#
loop_
_entity.id
_entity.type
_entity.pdbx_description
1 polymer ?
#
loop_
_entity_poly.entity_id
_entity_poly.type
_entity_poly.pdbx_seq_one_letter_code
_entity_poly.pdbx_strand_id
1 'polypeptide(L)'
;MSHQSYTVAIQFENSDKPYTFKTILDNIKMDDFVVVETVRGLELGKVVSKPTLLGENKRNPEYKPVVRIASKHDTERYEANKKQIKHDRELVQQAILDEKLPMDVISCEYTLDQSKLIITYLSEKRVDFRNLLKVLTGIFPCRIELKQIGPREKAKKIGGVGICGQQLCCTQIRGDFDMITISMAKNQLLSLNIAKLSGQCGKLKCCLKFENDYYTDAKQGLPQQNTFVEYEGNRYRIADFNVVSQTLTLAKNEEVRVISFQDYRDYEKKVN
;
A
#
# COMPACT_ATOMS: atom_id res chain seq x y z
N MET A 1 24.25 -17.93 29.50
CA MET A 1 24.14 -16.44 29.43
C MET A 1 22.92 -16.14 28.56
N SER A 2 21.88 -15.62 29.15
CA SER A 2 20.67 -15.23 28.41
C SER A 2 21.02 -14.01 27.55
N HIS A 3 21.18 -14.18 26.23
CA HIS A 3 21.37 -13.07 25.32
C HIS A 3 20.08 -12.24 25.30
N GLN A 4 20.17 -11.01 25.78
CA GLN A 4 19.09 -10.05 25.65
C GLN A 4 18.82 -9.81 24.16
N SER A 5 17.55 -9.92 23.77
CA SER A 5 17.14 -9.67 22.38
C SER A 5 16.61 -8.25 22.27
N TYR A 6 17.01 -7.57 21.21
CA TYR A 6 16.57 -6.22 20.90
C TYR A 6 15.77 -6.21 19.59
N THR A 7 14.99 -5.18 19.37
CA THR A 7 14.38 -4.86 18.10
C THR A 7 14.96 -3.57 17.55
N VAL A 8 15.16 -3.51 16.24
CA VAL A 8 15.61 -2.33 15.51
C VAL A 8 14.75 -2.13 14.27
N ALA A 9 14.47 -0.87 13.94
CA ALA A 9 13.81 -0.53 12.68
C ALA A 9 14.88 -0.32 11.60
N ILE A 10 14.72 -1.01 10.48
CA ILE A 10 15.64 -1.00 9.34
C ILE A 10 14.90 -0.52 8.11
N GLN A 11 15.46 0.44 7.42
CA GLN A 11 14.97 0.99 6.17
C GLN A 11 15.80 0.48 5.00
N PHE A 12 15.11 -0.02 3.96
CA PHE A 12 15.73 -0.39 2.70
C PHE A 12 15.62 0.76 1.71
N GLU A 13 16.60 0.93 0.84
CA GLU A 13 16.62 2.02 -0.13
C GLU A 13 15.38 2.04 -1.04
N ASN A 14 14.87 0.86 -1.38
CA ASN A 14 13.69 0.71 -2.24
C ASN A 14 12.36 0.72 -1.46
N SER A 15 12.36 1.12 -0.20
CA SER A 15 11.17 1.15 0.66
C SER A 15 11.15 2.38 1.55
N ASP A 16 10.07 3.16 1.47
CA ASP A 16 9.85 4.30 2.37
C ASP A 16 9.48 3.88 3.81
N LYS A 17 9.17 2.59 4.00
CA LYS A 17 8.78 2.05 5.31
C LYS A 17 9.96 1.39 6.00
N PRO A 18 10.24 1.74 7.27
CA PRO A 18 11.11 0.93 8.10
C PRO A 18 10.41 -0.37 8.49
N TYR A 19 11.17 -1.45 8.56
CA TYR A 19 10.73 -2.77 9.02
C TYR A 19 11.44 -3.13 10.30
N THR A 20 10.73 -3.78 11.23
CA THR A 20 11.27 -4.19 12.51
C THR A 20 11.97 -5.55 12.39
N PHE A 21 13.21 -5.63 12.84
CA PHE A 21 14.02 -6.85 12.91
C PHE A 21 14.46 -7.12 14.34
N LYS A 22 14.71 -8.39 14.64
CA LYS A 22 15.29 -8.83 15.90
C LYS A 22 16.81 -8.86 15.80
N THR A 23 17.50 -8.46 16.87
CA THR A 23 18.96 -8.55 16.94
C THR A 23 19.41 -8.96 18.35
N ILE A 24 20.54 -9.66 18.41
CA ILE A 24 21.27 -9.94 19.64
C ILE A 24 22.56 -9.10 19.72
N LEU A 25 22.82 -8.29 18.69
CA LEU A 25 24.00 -7.43 18.61
C LEU A 25 23.72 -6.16 19.43
N ASP A 26 24.51 -5.93 20.44
CA ASP A 26 24.41 -4.78 21.36
C ASP A 26 25.14 -3.53 20.86
N ASN A 27 26.02 -3.69 19.86
CA ASN A 27 26.85 -2.65 19.29
C ASN A 27 26.24 -1.93 18.07
N ILE A 28 24.99 -2.27 17.67
CA ILE A 28 24.31 -1.60 16.56
C ILE A 28 23.94 -0.16 16.96
N LYS A 29 24.27 0.78 16.10
CA LYS A 29 23.93 2.19 16.25
C LYS A 29 22.95 2.66 15.18
N MET A 30 22.33 3.78 15.43
CA MET A 30 21.55 4.49 14.42
C MET A 30 22.47 4.89 13.26
N ASP A 31 21.98 4.83 12.05
CA ASP A 31 22.66 5.06 10.78
C ASP A 31 23.64 3.94 10.33
N ASP A 32 23.84 2.89 11.13
CA ASP A 32 24.62 1.74 10.70
C ASP A 32 23.95 1.01 9.53
N PHE A 33 24.77 0.49 8.62
CA PHE A 33 24.30 -0.47 7.63
C PHE A 33 24.41 -1.89 8.18
N VAL A 34 23.35 -2.67 7.97
CA VAL A 34 23.24 -4.06 8.44
C VAL A 34 22.81 -4.98 7.31
N VAL A 35 23.28 -6.20 7.38
CA VAL A 35 22.82 -7.29 6.51
C VAL A 35 21.72 -8.05 7.23
N VAL A 36 20.57 -8.16 6.58
CA VAL A 36 19.39 -8.85 7.11
C VAL A 36 18.94 -9.95 6.17
N GLU A 37 18.35 -10.98 6.73
CA GLU A 37 17.69 -12.01 5.96
C GLU A 37 16.20 -11.67 5.80
N THR A 38 15.75 -11.54 4.55
CA THR A 38 14.35 -11.26 4.21
C THR A 38 13.73 -12.46 3.49
N VAL A 39 12.46 -12.34 3.09
CA VAL A 39 11.82 -13.36 2.21
C VAL A 39 12.53 -13.44 0.86
N ARG A 40 13.18 -12.36 0.43
CA ARG A 40 13.88 -12.28 -0.86
C ARG A 40 15.27 -12.91 -0.81
N GLY A 41 15.93 -12.88 0.35
CA GLY A 41 17.30 -13.30 0.59
C GLY A 41 18.04 -12.30 1.45
N LEU A 42 19.38 -12.23 1.31
CA LEU A 42 20.19 -11.25 2.01
C LEU A 42 20.05 -9.87 1.38
N GLU A 43 19.70 -8.90 2.21
CA GLU A 43 19.53 -7.50 1.80
C GLU A 43 20.33 -6.56 2.72
N LEU A 44 20.80 -5.45 2.15
CA LEU A 44 21.43 -4.39 2.90
C LEU A 44 20.37 -3.37 3.32
N GLY A 45 20.33 -3.03 4.62
CA GLY A 45 19.43 -2.02 5.12
C GLY A 45 20.13 -1.06 6.08
N LYS A 46 19.55 0.13 6.27
CA LYS A 46 20.03 1.16 7.16
C LYS A 46 19.22 1.17 8.45
N VAL A 47 19.88 1.21 9.59
CA VAL A 47 19.23 1.28 10.90
C VAL A 47 18.70 2.70 11.13
N VAL A 48 17.39 2.83 11.36
CA VAL A 48 16.70 4.13 11.54
C VAL A 48 16.11 4.32 12.94
N SER A 49 16.33 3.36 13.84
CA SER A 49 15.92 3.51 15.25
C SER A 49 17.02 3.00 16.18
N LYS A 50 17.00 3.48 17.43
CA LYS A 50 17.83 2.88 18.48
C LYS A 50 17.32 1.47 18.81
N PRO A 51 18.21 0.53 19.17
CA PRO A 51 17.83 -0.78 19.67
C PRO A 51 16.91 -0.65 20.88
N THR A 52 15.78 -1.34 20.87
CA THR A 52 14.81 -1.37 21.98
C THR A 52 14.74 -2.80 22.50
N LEU A 53 14.79 -2.98 23.81
CA LEU A 53 14.66 -4.31 24.44
C LEU A 53 13.35 -4.98 24.01
N LEU A 54 13.46 -6.23 23.55
CA LEU A 54 12.30 -7.03 23.24
C LEU A 54 11.68 -7.53 24.55
N GLY A 55 10.54 -6.96 24.93
CA GLY A 55 9.80 -7.43 26.10
C GLY A 55 9.22 -8.83 25.88
N GLU A 56 9.08 -9.63 26.93
CA GLU A 56 8.53 -11.00 26.93
C GLU A 56 7.00 -11.05 26.72
N ASN A 57 6.46 -10.22 25.86
CA ASN A 57 5.04 -10.25 25.57
C ASN A 57 4.71 -11.45 24.66
N LYS A 58 3.82 -12.34 25.10
CA LYS A 58 3.31 -13.54 24.40
C LYS A 58 2.68 -13.28 23.00
N ARG A 59 2.63 -12.04 22.53
CA ARG A 59 2.11 -11.61 21.24
C ARG A 59 3.19 -10.97 20.34
N ASN A 60 4.47 -11.19 20.62
CA ASN A 60 5.51 -10.66 19.73
C ASN A 60 5.44 -11.37 18.38
N PRO A 61 5.28 -10.61 17.29
CA PRO A 61 5.39 -11.18 15.95
C PRO A 61 6.79 -11.79 15.79
N GLU A 62 6.89 -12.84 14.99
CA GLU A 62 8.15 -13.52 14.69
C GLU A 62 9.02 -12.60 13.81
N TYR A 63 9.84 -11.76 14.45
CA TYR A 63 10.75 -10.86 13.74
C TYR A 63 11.92 -11.63 13.15
N LYS A 64 12.23 -11.35 11.88
CA LYS A 64 13.43 -11.89 11.24
C LYS A 64 14.69 -11.31 11.86
N PRO A 65 15.80 -12.07 11.86
CA PRO A 65 17.03 -11.63 12.50
C PRO A 65 17.84 -10.65 11.65
N VAL A 66 18.56 -9.75 12.31
CA VAL A 66 19.72 -9.10 11.75
C VAL A 66 20.86 -10.11 11.74
N VAL A 67 21.45 -10.37 10.57
CA VAL A 67 22.52 -11.35 10.41
C VAL A 67 23.83 -10.80 10.98
N ARG A 68 24.22 -9.58 10.60
CA ARG A 68 25.43 -8.90 11.04
C ARG A 68 25.44 -7.42 10.67
N ILE A 69 26.33 -6.66 11.26
CA ILE A 69 26.67 -5.32 10.78
C ILE A 69 27.34 -5.45 9.41
N ALA A 70 27.01 -4.55 8.49
CA ALA A 70 27.59 -4.58 7.15
C ALA A 70 29.07 -4.20 7.18
N SER A 71 29.87 -4.94 6.45
CA SER A 71 31.26 -4.60 6.21
C SER A 71 31.40 -3.58 5.05
N LYS A 72 32.57 -2.98 4.91
CA LYS A 72 32.85 -2.12 3.75
C LYS A 72 32.68 -2.85 2.42
N HIS A 73 33.05 -4.13 2.39
CA HIS A 73 32.87 -4.99 1.22
C HIS A 73 31.39 -5.18 0.85
N ASP A 74 30.47 -5.25 1.84
CA ASP A 74 29.03 -5.39 1.58
C ASP A 74 28.47 -4.13 0.92
N THR A 75 28.88 -2.96 1.39
CA THR A 75 28.45 -1.68 0.80
C THR A 75 29.03 -1.49 -0.61
N GLU A 76 30.29 -1.83 -0.82
CA GLU A 76 30.91 -1.80 -2.15
C GLU A 76 30.20 -2.77 -3.13
N ARG A 77 29.88 -3.99 -2.66
CA ARG A 77 29.13 -4.99 -3.44
C ARG A 77 27.71 -4.52 -3.77
N TYR A 78 27.04 -3.89 -2.84
CA TYR A 78 25.72 -3.33 -3.05
C TYR A 78 25.74 -2.24 -4.15
N GLU A 79 26.70 -1.34 -4.10
CA GLU A 79 26.88 -0.29 -5.12
C GLU A 79 27.27 -0.88 -6.50
N ALA A 80 28.09 -1.92 -6.52
CA ALA A 80 28.43 -2.65 -7.75
C ALA A 80 27.17 -3.28 -8.37
N ASN A 81 26.34 -3.95 -7.56
CA ASN A 81 25.07 -4.53 -7.99
C ASN A 81 24.15 -3.45 -8.60
N LYS A 82 24.08 -2.26 -8.00
CA LYS A 82 23.28 -1.15 -8.52
C LYS A 82 23.77 -0.65 -9.89
N LYS A 83 25.05 -0.66 -10.11
CA LYS A 83 25.62 -0.27 -11.42
C LYS A 83 25.33 -1.33 -12.47
N GLN A 84 25.57 -2.59 -12.14
CA GLN A 84 25.36 -3.72 -13.03
C GLN A 84 23.90 -3.84 -13.45
N ILE A 85 22.95 -3.67 -12.53
CA ILE A 85 21.52 -3.84 -12.77
C ILE A 85 20.97 -2.91 -13.88
N LYS A 86 21.60 -1.76 -14.11
CA LYS A 86 21.18 -0.83 -15.17
C LYS A 86 21.36 -1.49 -16.55
N HIS A 87 22.51 -2.13 -16.78
CA HIS A 87 22.81 -2.87 -18.01
C HIS A 87 21.95 -4.14 -18.10
N ASP A 88 21.88 -4.91 -17.02
CA ASP A 88 21.15 -6.17 -16.98
C ASP A 88 19.65 -5.99 -17.22
N ARG A 89 19.08 -4.86 -16.81
CA ARG A 89 17.69 -4.51 -17.11
C ARG A 89 17.44 -4.37 -18.59
N GLU A 90 18.38 -3.82 -19.36
CA GLU A 90 18.26 -3.71 -20.81
C GLU A 90 18.27 -5.10 -21.47
N LEU A 91 19.13 -6.01 -20.99
CA LEU A 91 19.16 -7.40 -21.46
C LEU A 91 17.84 -8.13 -21.17
N VAL A 92 17.30 -7.95 -19.96
CA VAL A 92 15.98 -8.51 -19.58
C VAL A 92 14.88 -7.96 -20.48
N GLN A 93 14.89 -6.66 -20.73
CA GLN A 93 13.89 -6.01 -21.59
C GLN A 93 13.97 -6.55 -23.02
N GLN A 94 15.18 -6.71 -23.57
CA GLN A 94 15.39 -7.27 -24.89
C GLN A 94 14.87 -8.70 -24.97
N ALA A 95 15.20 -9.56 -24.02
CA ALA A 95 14.72 -10.93 -23.97
C ALA A 95 13.18 -11.03 -23.94
N ILE A 96 12.51 -10.12 -23.23
CA ILE A 96 11.04 -10.05 -23.21
C ILE A 96 10.46 -9.63 -24.55
N LEU A 97 11.11 -8.68 -25.24
CA LEU A 97 10.70 -8.24 -26.57
C LEU A 97 10.87 -9.35 -27.61
N ASP A 98 11.99 -10.08 -27.57
CA ASP A 98 12.28 -11.19 -28.48
C ASP A 98 11.26 -12.33 -28.30
N GLU A 99 10.85 -12.62 -27.09
CA GLU A 99 9.79 -13.59 -26.76
C GLU A 99 8.37 -13.03 -26.99
N LYS A 100 8.23 -11.76 -27.39
CA LYS A 100 6.94 -11.07 -27.65
C LYS A 100 5.93 -11.17 -26.49
N LEU A 101 6.43 -11.11 -25.26
CA LEU A 101 5.58 -11.23 -24.08
C LEU A 101 4.98 -9.87 -23.69
N PRO A 102 3.68 -9.81 -23.30
CA PRO A 102 3.03 -8.59 -22.86
C PRO A 102 3.41 -8.26 -21.41
N MET A 103 4.70 -8.01 -21.15
CA MET A 103 5.28 -7.70 -19.84
C MET A 103 6.03 -6.37 -19.91
N ASP A 104 5.78 -5.51 -18.91
CA ASP A 104 6.48 -4.23 -18.75
C ASP A 104 7.37 -4.33 -17.51
N VAL A 105 8.70 -4.28 -17.68
CA VAL A 105 9.68 -4.39 -16.60
C VAL A 105 9.68 -3.11 -15.78
N ILE A 106 9.37 -3.23 -14.50
CA ILE A 106 9.32 -2.11 -13.56
C ILE A 106 10.65 -1.95 -12.83
N SER A 107 11.17 -3.04 -12.26
CA SER A 107 12.48 -3.05 -11.60
C SER A 107 13.16 -4.41 -11.72
N CYS A 108 14.49 -4.38 -11.71
CA CYS A 108 15.34 -5.54 -11.52
C CYS A 108 16.19 -5.30 -10.28
N GLU A 109 16.38 -6.29 -9.44
CA GLU A 109 17.11 -6.17 -8.17
C GLU A 109 17.88 -7.46 -7.88
N TYR A 110 19.18 -7.36 -7.57
CA TYR A 110 19.94 -8.47 -7.04
C TYR A 110 19.82 -8.57 -5.51
N THR A 111 19.83 -9.78 -4.98
CA THR A 111 20.17 -9.98 -3.57
C THR A 111 21.64 -9.56 -3.33
N LEU A 112 21.99 -9.24 -2.08
CA LEU A 112 23.33 -8.74 -1.76
C LEU A 112 24.44 -9.70 -2.21
N ASP A 113 24.19 -11.00 -2.11
CA ASP A 113 25.10 -12.09 -2.51
C ASP A 113 25.03 -12.46 -4.01
N GLN A 114 24.18 -11.77 -4.78
CA GLN A 114 23.88 -12.08 -6.19
C GLN A 114 23.35 -13.51 -6.43
N SER A 115 22.88 -14.18 -5.39
CA SER A 115 22.29 -15.51 -5.56
C SER A 115 20.97 -15.50 -6.32
N LYS A 116 20.27 -14.35 -6.30
CA LYS A 116 18.99 -14.17 -6.99
C LYS A 116 18.93 -12.85 -7.74
N LEU A 117 18.29 -12.87 -8.91
CA LEU A 117 17.82 -11.71 -9.65
C LEU A 117 16.29 -11.66 -9.59
N ILE A 118 15.75 -10.64 -8.95
CA ILE A 118 14.32 -10.42 -8.80
C ILE A 118 13.87 -9.42 -9.86
N ILE A 119 13.04 -9.87 -10.80
CA ILE A 119 12.50 -9.05 -11.88
C ILE A 119 11.04 -8.77 -11.56
N THR A 120 10.72 -7.50 -11.30
CA THR A 120 9.36 -7.06 -11.05
C THR A 120 8.76 -6.53 -12.34
N TYR A 121 7.62 -7.08 -12.73
CA TYR A 121 6.96 -6.70 -13.99
C TYR A 121 5.46 -6.43 -13.81
N LEU A 122 4.91 -5.62 -14.72
CA LEU A 122 3.48 -5.41 -14.88
C LEU A 122 2.97 -6.21 -16.09
N SER A 123 1.84 -6.88 -15.93
CA SER A 123 1.07 -7.43 -17.03
C SER A 123 -0.41 -7.42 -16.67
N GLU A 124 -1.27 -7.18 -17.65
CA GLU A 124 -2.72 -7.19 -17.46
C GLU A 124 -3.27 -8.60 -17.27
N LYS A 125 -2.64 -9.58 -17.89
CA LYS A 125 -3.04 -11.00 -17.87
C LYS A 125 -1.91 -11.86 -17.33
N ARG A 126 -2.25 -13.09 -17.01
CA ARG A 126 -1.25 -14.11 -16.67
C ARG A 126 -0.39 -14.41 -17.90
N VAL A 127 0.93 -14.34 -17.76
CA VAL A 127 1.90 -14.57 -18.83
C VAL A 127 2.55 -15.94 -18.65
N ASP A 128 2.73 -16.69 -19.73
CA ASP A 128 3.56 -17.89 -19.72
C ASP A 128 5.01 -17.49 -20.03
N PHE A 129 5.84 -17.49 -19.01
CA PHE A 129 7.24 -17.07 -19.07
C PHE A 129 8.25 -18.24 -19.06
N ARG A 130 7.82 -19.49 -19.36
CA ARG A 130 8.72 -20.66 -19.32
C ARG A 130 9.88 -20.56 -20.28
N ASN A 131 9.65 -20.07 -21.51
CA ASN A 131 10.72 -19.86 -22.49
C ASN A 131 11.62 -18.70 -22.07
N LEU A 132 11.03 -17.58 -21.63
CA LEU A 132 11.79 -16.44 -21.10
C LEU A 132 12.74 -16.87 -19.98
N LEU A 133 12.28 -17.70 -19.03
CA LEU A 133 13.14 -18.20 -17.97
C LEU A 133 14.34 -18.98 -18.48
N LYS A 134 14.18 -19.80 -19.53
CA LYS A 134 15.32 -20.53 -20.15
C LYS A 134 16.33 -19.57 -20.77
N VAL A 135 15.86 -18.54 -21.48
CA VAL A 135 16.73 -17.51 -22.07
C VAL A 135 17.47 -16.77 -20.95
N LEU A 136 16.74 -16.26 -19.95
CA LEU A 136 17.33 -15.50 -18.85
C LEU A 136 18.33 -16.32 -18.02
N THR A 137 18.06 -17.62 -17.77
CA THR A 137 19.02 -18.49 -17.05
C THR A 137 20.28 -18.76 -17.88
N GLY A 138 20.24 -18.64 -19.19
CA GLY A 138 21.43 -18.67 -20.05
C GLY A 138 22.26 -17.39 -19.97
N ILE A 139 21.64 -16.24 -19.68
CA ILE A 139 22.31 -14.93 -19.57
C ILE A 139 22.85 -14.70 -18.16
N PHE A 140 22.05 -15.02 -17.14
CA PHE A 140 22.35 -14.68 -15.74
C PHE A 140 22.67 -15.96 -14.92
N PRO A 141 23.88 -16.10 -14.36
CA PRO A 141 24.30 -17.28 -13.60
C PRO A 141 23.75 -17.27 -12.15
N CYS A 142 22.48 -16.91 -11.98
CA CYS A 142 21.82 -16.82 -10.69
C CYS A 142 20.35 -17.28 -10.79
N ARG A 143 19.72 -17.50 -9.63
CA ARG A 143 18.29 -17.84 -9.60
C ARG A 143 17.44 -16.65 -10.00
N ILE A 144 16.56 -16.81 -10.99
CA ILE A 144 15.67 -15.76 -11.46
C ILE A 144 14.31 -15.90 -10.79
N GLU A 145 13.80 -14.81 -10.26
CA GLU A 145 12.49 -14.72 -9.63
C GLU A 145 11.67 -13.63 -10.32
N LEU A 146 10.59 -14.03 -11.02
CA LEU A 146 9.67 -13.14 -11.72
C LEU A 146 8.51 -12.78 -10.80
N LYS A 147 8.37 -11.50 -10.45
CA LYS A 147 7.30 -10.98 -9.60
C LYS A 147 6.34 -10.10 -10.39
N GLN A 148 5.11 -10.59 -10.61
CA GLN A 148 4.05 -9.77 -11.19
C GLN A 148 3.50 -8.79 -10.14
N ILE A 149 3.32 -7.53 -10.53
CA ILE A 149 2.69 -6.51 -9.70
C ILE A 149 1.46 -5.93 -10.39
N GLY A 150 0.56 -5.39 -9.57
CA GLY A 150 -0.62 -4.69 -10.08
C GLY A 150 -0.36 -3.23 -10.43
N PRO A 151 -1.26 -2.58 -11.21
CA PRO A 151 -1.08 -1.18 -11.63
C PRO A 151 -0.96 -0.19 -10.47
N ARG A 152 -1.63 -0.44 -9.33
CA ARG A 152 -1.50 0.41 -8.14
C ARG A 152 -0.12 0.25 -7.49
N GLU A 153 0.43 -0.95 -7.45
CA GLU A 153 1.76 -1.20 -6.93
C GLU A 153 2.84 -0.58 -7.84
N LYS A 154 2.63 -0.60 -9.16
CA LYS A 154 3.46 0.17 -10.11
C LYS A 154 3.41 1.66 -9.78
N ALA A 155 2.21 2.25 -9.64
CA ALA A 155 2.05 3.65 -9.30
C ALA A 155 2.70 4.00 -7.95
N LYS A 156 2.61 3.11 -6.95
CA LYS A 156 3.27 3.28 -5.66
C LYS A 156 4.80 3.31 -5.76
N LYS A 157 5.39 2.46 -6.61
CA LYS A 157 6.85 2.42 -6.84
C LYS A 157 7.37 3.64 -7.59
N ILE A 158 6.61 4.13 -8.57
CA ILE A 158 6.99 5.30 -9.37
C ILE A 158 6.74 6.60 -8.60
N GLY A 159 5.72 6.64 -7.75
CA GLY A 159 5.27 7.83 -7.08
C GLY A 159 4.46 8.76 -7.98
N GLY A 160 4.27 10.00 -7.53
CA GLY A 160 3.59 11.05 -8.27
C GLY A 160 2.55 11.80 -7.46
N VAL A 161 1.82 12.69 -8.14
CA VAL A 161 0.78 13.56 -7.58
C VAL A 161 -0.58 13.13 -8.09
N GLY A 162 -1.57 13.04 -7.20
CA GLY A 162 -2.96 12.75 -7.56
C GLY A 162 -3.67 13.94 -8.19
N ILE A 163 -4.88 13.72 -8.73
CA ILE A 163 -5.73 14.80 -9.27
C ILE A 163 -6.14 15.83 -8.21
N CYS A 164 -5.98 15.51 -6.93
CA CYS A 164 -6.23 16.40 -5.79
C CYS A 164 -5.03 17.31 -5.46
N GLY A 165 -3.93 17.24 -6.22
CA GLY A 165 -2.71 18.02 -5.97
C GLY A 165 -1.81 17.47 -4.85
N GLN A 166 -2.23 16.39 -4.18
CA GLN A 166 -1.44 15.74 -3.12
C GLN A 166 -0.65 14.55 -3.67
N GLN A 167 0.39 14.15 -2.96
CA GLN A 167 1.11 12.90 -3.25
C GLN A 167 0.13 11.72 -3.28
N LEU A 168 0.39 10.71 -4.12
CA LEU A 168 -0.46 9.53 -4.24
C LEU A 168 -0.71 8.87 -2.88
N CYS A 169 -1.98 8.61 -2.53
CA CYS A 169 -2.35 7.97 -1.26
C CYS A 169 -1.65 6.62 -1.06
N CYS A 170 -1.45 5.84 -2.13
CA CYS A 170 -0.74 4.56 -2.06
C CYS A 170 0.74 4.71 -1.69
N THR A 171 1.34 5.88 -1.90
CA THR A 171 2.71 6.20 -1.49
C THR A 171 2.75 6.75 -0.06
N GLN A 172 1.83 7.67 0.28
CA GLN A 172 1.79 8.36 1.58
C GLN A 172 1.29 7.46 2.71
N ILE A 173 0.16 6.76 2.48
CA ILE A 173 -0.50 5.98 3.52
C ILE A 173 0.22 4.65 3.67
N ARG A 174 0.79 4.45 4.86
CA ARG A 174 1.48 3.21 5.22
C ARG A 174 0.44 2.10 5.42
N GLY A 175 0.42 1.15 4.53
CA GLY A 175 -0.46 -0.03 4.61
C GLY A 175 -0.75 -0.61 3.23
N ASP A 176 -1.16 -1.85 3.21
CA ASP A 176 -1.79 -2.43 2.05
C ASP A 176 -3.26 -2.03 2.09
N PHE A 177 -3.75 -1.49 0.98
CA PHE A 177 -5.17 -1.22 0.88
C PHE A 177 -5.89 -2.53 0.63
N ASP A 178 -6.83 -2.85 1.51
CA ASP A 178 -7.84 -3.86 1.25
C ASP A 178 -8.59 -3.54 -0.05
N MET A 179 -9.39 -4.49 -0.50
CA MET A 179 -10.16 -4.32 -1.71
C MET A 179 -11.05 -3.07 -1.64
N ILE A 180 -10.88 -2.17 -2.62
CA ILE A 180 -11.70 -0.97 -2.77
C ILE A 180 -12.86 -1.29 -3.69
N THR A 181 -14.08 -1.06 -3.23
CA THR A 181 -15.30 -1.45 -3.93
C THR A 181 -16.14 -0.24 -4.36
N ILE A 182 -17.01 -0.45 -5.36
CA ILE A 182 -17.96 0.58 -5.81
C ILE A 182 -18.99 0.91 -4.70
N SER A 183 -19.27 -0.02 -3.80
CA SER A 183 -20.15 0.23 -2.65
C SER A 183 -19.63 1.35 -1.74
N MET A 184 -18.30 1.50 -1.62
CA MET A 184 -17.71 2.62 -0.87
C MET A 184 -18.00 3.97 -1.54
N ALA A 185 -17.99 4.03 -2.88
CA ALA A 185 -18.38 5.24 -3.61
C ALA A 185 -19.87 5.57 -3.43
N LYS A 186 -20.73 4.55 -3.44
CA LYS A 186 -22.17 4.72 -3.13
C LYS A 186 -22.39 5.21 -1.70
N ASN A 187 -21.65 4.63 -0.73
CA ASN A 187 -21.72 5.07 0.66
C ASN A 187 -21.33 6.56 0.80
N GLN A 188 -20.41 7.04 -0.02
CA GLN A 188 -19.97 8.45 -0.05
C GLN A 188 -20.84 9.32 -0.96
N LEU A 189 -21.94 8.81 -1.48
CA LEU A 189 -22.90 9.51 -2.36
C LEU A 189 -22.26 10.07 -3.64
N LEU A 190 -21.17 9.46 -4.08
CA LEU A 190 -20.49 9.86 -5.31
C LEU A 190 -21.21 9.33 -6.55
N SER A 191 -21.25 10.14 -7.59
CA SER A 191 -21.76 9.69 -8.89
C SER A 191 -20.92 8.54 -9.42
N LEU A 192 -21.57 7.50 -9.98
CA LEU A 192 -20.90 6.29 -10.49
C LEU A 192 -20.19 6.53 -11.85
N ASN A 193 -19.53 7.66 -11.99
CA ASN A 193 -18.71 7.95 -13.15
C ASN A 193 -17.30 7.34 -12.93
N ILE A 194 -16.97 6.30 -13.67
CA ILE A 194 -15.70 5.55 -13.54
C ILE A 194 -14.49 6.48 -13.72
N ALA A 195 -14.53 7.41 -14.64
CA ALA A 195 -13.43 8.36 -14.86
C ALA A 195 -13.18 9.24 -13.64
N LYS A 196 -14.25 9.68 -12.93
CA LYS A 196 -14.13 10.46 -11.69
C LYS A 196 -13.75 9.62 -10.48
N LEU A 197 -14.05 8.31 -10.48
CA LEU A 197 -13.75 7.38 -9.39
C LEU A 197 -12.40 6.69 -9.53
N SER A 198 -11.75 6.75 -10.69
CA SER A 198 -10.46 6.12 -10.95
C SER A 198 -9.29 7.01 -10.55
N GLY A 199 -8.26 6.40 -9.96
CA GLY A 199 -6.97 7.02 -9.71
C GLY A 199 -6.07 6.97 -10.95
N GLN A 200 -4.89 7.58 -10.89
CA GLN A 200 -3.88 7.53 -11.97
C GLN A 200 -3.43 6.11 -12.32
N CYS A 201 -3.54 5.16 -11.39
CA CYS A 201 -3.27 3.74 -11.63
C CYS A 201 -4.39 3.01 -12.40
N GLY A 202 -5.48 3.67 -12.79
CA GLY A 202 -6.65 3.06 -13.45
C GLY A 202 -7.54 2.21 -12.53
N LYS A 203 -7.22 2.06 -11.25
CA LYS A 203 -8.07 1.40 -10.25
C LYS A 203 -8.85 2.44 -9.44
N LEU A 204 -9.89 2.00 -8.72
CA LEU A 204 -10.67 2.90 -7.85
C LEU A 204 -9.74 3.68 -6.89
N LYS A 205 -10.07 4.94 -6.64
CA LYS A 205 -9.31 5.85 -5.78
C LYS A 205 -9.16 5.31 -4.35
N CYS A 206 -7.96 5.40 -3.81
CA CYS A 206 -7.65 4.93 -2.43
C CYS A 206 -8.38 5.74 -1.36
N CYS A 207 -8.67 7.03 -1.61
CA CYS A 207 -9.43 7.87 -0.67
C CYS A 207 -10.83 7.32 -0.39
N LEU A 208 -11.45 6.59 -1.34
CA LEU A 208 -12.73 5.93 -1.10
C LEU A 208 -12.67 4.97 0.11
N LYS A 209 -11.60 4.18 0.22
CA LYS A 209 -11.42 3.28 1.38
C LYS A 209 -11.04 4.06 2.62
N PHE A 210 -10.16 5.04 2.48
CA PHE A 210 -9.66 5.84 3.59
C PHE A 210 -10.78 6.58 4.33
N GLU A 211 -11.75 7.11 3.57
CA GLU A 211 -12.86 7.89 4.11
C GLU A 211 -14.09 7.04 4.46
N ASN A 212 -14.18 5.79 3.95
CA ASN A 212 -15.37 4.96 4.05
C ASN A 212 -15.87 4.78 5.48
N ASP A 213 -14.97 4.55 6.42
CA ASP A 213 -15.32 4.26 7.81
C ASP A 213 -15.93 5.51 8.46
N TYR A 214 -15.35 6.68 8.20
CA TYR A 214 -15.92 7.97 8.64
C TYR A 214 -17.36 8.19 8.12
N TYR A 215 -17.59 7.93 6.81
CA TYR A 215 -18.93 8.05 6.23
C TYR A 215 -19.91 7.02 6.80
N THR A 216 -19.44 5.83 7.12
CA THR A 216 -20.27 4.77 7.73
C THR A 216 -20.68 5.16 9.14
N ASP A 217 -19.72 5.61 9.96
CA ASP A 217 -19.98 6.01 11.34
C ASP A 217 -20.87 7.25 11.42
N ALA A 218 -20.63 8.24 10.57
CA ALA A 218 -21.44 9.46 10.55
C ALA A 218 -22.92 9.19 10.21
N LYS A 219 -23.18 8.15 9.40
CA LYS A 219 -24.55 7.78 9.00
C LYS A 219 -25.23 6.78 9.94
N GLN A 220 -24.55 6.31 10.97
CA GLN A 220 -25.18 5.40 11.94
C GLN A 220 -26.42 6.05 12.58
N GLY A 221 -27.53 5.29 12.61
CA GLY A 221 -28.79 5.77 13.16
C GLY A 221 -29.51 6.79 12.27
N LEU A 222 -29.11 6.96 10.99
CA LEU A 222 -29.82 7.77 10.03
C LEU A 222 -30.57 6.85 9.02
N PRO A 223 -31.74 7.30 8.52
CA PRO A 223 -32.48 6.56 7.50
C PRO A 223 -31.72 6.56 6.17
N GLN A 224 -32.08 5.66 5.26
CA GLN A 224 -31.44 5.59 3.95
C GLN A 224 -31.91 6.75 3.03
N GLN A 225 -31.06 7.14 2.09
CA GLN A 225 -31.42 8.10 1.04
C GLN A 225 -32.62 7.60 0.24
N ASN A 226 -33.50 8.50 -0.14
CA ASN A 226 -34.78 8.27 -0.84
C ASN A 226 -35.83 7.51 -0.01
N THR A 227 -35.64 7.27 1.28
CA THR A 227 -36.70 6.79 2.16
C THR A 227 -37.60 7.93 2.63
N PHE A 228 -38.81 7.60 3.03
CA PHE A 228 -39.74 8.53 3.65
C PHE A 228 -39.65 8.44 5.15
N VAL A 229 -39.61 9.57 5.80
CA VAL A 229 -39.57 9.71 7.27
C VAL A 229 -40.62 10.70 7.74
N GLU A 230 -41.11 10.51 8.94
CA GLU A 230 -41.95 11.51 9.61
C GLU A 230 -41.06 12.43 10.45
N TYR A 231 -41.20 13.72 10.27
CA TYR A 231 -40.50 14.74 11.03
C TYR A 231 -41.42 15.91 11.34
N GLU A 232 -41.58 16.23 12.61
CA GLU A 232 -42.52 17.29 13.09
C GLU A 232 -43.94 17.16 12.53
N GLY A 233 -44.49 15.93 12.49
CA GLY A 233 -45.84 15.64 12.03
C GLY A 233 -46.04 15.68 10.49
N ASN A 234 -44.98 15.83 9.72
CA ASN A 234 -45.00 15.83 8.26
C ASN A 234 -44.15 14.69 7.70
N ARG A 235 -44.60 14.15 6.54
CA ARG A 235 -43.89 13.12 5.82
C ARG A 235 -42.96 13.71 4.79
N TYR A 236 -41.66 13.53 4.95
CA TYR A 236 -40.60 13.99 4.08
C TYR A 236 -39.88 12.83 3.43
N ARG A 237 -39.31 13.04 2.24
CA ARG A 237 -38.34 12.16 1.61
C ARG A 237 -36.95 12.64 1.94
N ILE A 238 -36.04 11.74 2.33
CA ILE A 238 -34.62 12.04 2.46
C ILE A 238 -34.05 12.27 1.06
N ALA A 239 -33.76 13.52 0.73
CA ALA A 239 -33.25 13.89 -0.59
C ALA A 239 -31.72 13.70 -0.64
N ASP A 240 -31.00 14.17 0.36
CA ASP A 240 -29.55 14.12 0.38
C ASP A 240 -28.96 14.14 1.80
N PHE A 241 -27.68 13.74 1.90
CA PHE A 241 -26.86 13.79 3.12
C PHE A 241 -25.59 14.60 2.85
N ASN A 242 -25.30 15.54 3.70
CA ASN A 242 -23.97 16.15 3.73
C ASN A 242 -23.24 15.72 5.00
N VAL A 243 -22.36 14.71 4.86
CA VAL A 243 -21.63 14.14 6.00
C VAL A 243 -20.60 15.14 6.56
N VAL A 244 -20.04 16.01 5.74
CA VAL A 244 -19.05 17.02 6.17
C VAL A 244 -19.71 18.08 7.06
N SER A 245 -20.85 18.61 6.64
CA SER A 245 -21.63 19.58 7.44
C SER A 245 -22.57 18.90 8.45
N GLN A 246 -22.65 17.55 8.44
CA GLN A 246 -23.55 16.74 9.26
C GLN A 246 -25.04 17.17 9.14
N THR A 247 -25.51 17.37 7.92
CA THR A 247 -26.87 17.79 7.63
C THR A 247 -27.62 16.82 6.73
N LEU A 248 -28.94 16.71 6.97
CA LEU A 248 -29.93 16.01 6.15
C LEU A 248 -30.75 17.00 5.36
N THR A 249 -31.00 16.70 4.10
CA THR A 249 -31.94 17.43 3.26
C THR A 249 -33.25 16.64 3.15
N LEU A 250 -34.31 17.19 3.73
CA LEU A 250 -35.66 16.66 3.68
C LEU A 250 -36.43 17.39 2.56
N ALA A 251 -37.12 16.65 1.71
CA ALA A 251 -37.93 17.21 0.62
C ALA A 251 -39.37 16.72 0.73
N LYS A 252 -40.32 17.69 0.61
CA LYS A 252 -41.77 17.43 0.53
C LYS A 252 -42.35 18.35 -0.52
N ASN A 253 -42.79 17.82 -1.67
CA ASN A 253 -43.20 18.57 -2.83
C ASN A 253 -42.13 19.63 -3.26
N GLU A 254 -42.45 20.91 -3.20
CA GLU A 254 -41.50 22.01 -3.48
C GLU A 254 -40.75 22.51 -2.25
N GLU A 255 -41.11 22.02 -1.05
CA GLU A 255 -40.45 22.41 0.20
C GLU A 255 -39.19 21.58 0.41
N VAL A 256 -38.06 22.26 0.64
CA VAL A 256 -36.79 21.66 0.99
C VAL A 256 -36.37 22.19 2.35
N ARG A 257 -36.10 21.29 3.29
CA ARG A 257 -35.65 21.62 4.65
C ARG A 257 -34.32 20.95 4.95
N VAL A 258 -33.38 21.71 5.48
CA VAL A 258 -32.09 21.20 5.91
C VAL A 258 -32.03 21.17 7.44
N ILE A 259 -31.76 20.01 8.01
CA ILE A 259 -31.65 19.80 9.46
C ILE A 259 -30.33 19.14 9.80
N SER A 260 -29.85 19.31 11.03
CA SER A 260 -28.65 18.61 11.47
C SER A 260 -28.93 17.11 11.72
N PHE A 261 -27.87 16.28 11.62
CA PHE A 261 -27.97 14.86 12.00
C PHE A 261 -28.36 14.71 13.48
N GLN A 262 -27.90 15.63 14.31
CA GLN A 262 -28.21 15.62 15.74
C GLN A 262 -29.68 15.92 16.02
N ASP A 263 -30.23 16.95 15.37
CA ASP A 263 -31.67 17.32 15.53
C ASP A 263 -32.58 16.16 15.09
N TYR A 264 -32.21 15.49 14.00
CA TYR A 264 -32.96 14.31 13.54
C TYR A 264 -32.90 13.16 14.55
N ARG A 265 -31.73 12.82 15.07
CA ARG A 265 -31.55 11.76 16.09
C ARG A 265 -32.29 12.09 17.40
N ASP A 266 -32.24 13.33 17.82
CA ASP A 266 -32.93 13.77 19.04
C ASP A 266 -34.45 13.76 18.87
N TYR A 267 -34.94 14.06 17.67
CA TYR A 267 -36.36 13.91 17.32
C TYR A 267 -36.78 12.44 17.36
N GLU A 268 -36.04 11.54 16.70
CA GLU A 268 -36.35 10.09 16.70
C GLU A 268 -36.39 9.52 18.13
N LYS A 269 -35.46 9.92 19.00
CA LYS A 269 -35.46 9.48 20.43
C LYS A 269 -36.66 10.00 21.22
N LYS A 270 -37.28 11.10 20.81
CA LYS A 270 -38.46 11.64 21.50
C LYS A 270 -39.76 10.97 21.02
N VAL A 271 -39.76 10.44 19.80
CA VAL A 271 -40.95 9.82 19.20
C VAL A 271 -41.00 8.31 19.46
N ASN A 272 -39.85 7.65 19.65
CA ASN A 272 -39.72 6.25 20.06
C ASN A 272 -39.56 6.12 21.57
#